data_321fa0eb12add10a32f44a34f833ecb7
#
_entry.id   321fa0eb12add10a32f44a34f833ecb7
#
_cell.length_a   1.000
_cell.length_b   1.000
_cell.length_c   1.000
_cell.angle_alpha   90.00
_cell.angle_beta   90.00
_cell.angle_gamma   90.00
#
_symmetry.space_group_name_H-M   'P 1'
#
loop_
_entity.id
_entity.type
_entity.pdbx_description
1 polymer ?
#
loop_
_entity_poly.entity_id
_entity_poly.type
_entity_poly.pdbx_seq_one_letter_code
_entity_poly.pdbx_strand_id
1 'polypeptide(L)'
;MGKAKRIVLIALFALLAAALALLIAARLGAFSGETLVFDVDGKETVLEVHRGDVIDASALEDAGSGMRFLAWLDENGEIADVTLPVERSARYTALTAPALAGSMTPWLEYDALGRIFPDEPVTGAELARGLAALFAQGAEFPDMAERDTVTASELAAALEGCFLPDELAGIEGDEPLTRLESARIIVSLGGFAAPAPESAPAPDLAADTPGAAELMLCADSEGMKSYTPGPVIIEGYFYYVDESGLFVTDAEVDGLYYGEDGRCASEDFEPGFVNISGYLYCVDSEGRFVLDAESGGLYFGPDGRYTSGNTELDALVAEVLEPICAENETREDMLYAAYCYARDEFEYLRRNYYNIGATGWAADEAYTMFSTGRGNCYNYAAAFWALARGLGYDAIAVAGTLGWDYESHGWVDIYDEDGNRLTYDCETEMAYRRDGEYGKDMFAMPWWFAAGWNYYYGV
;
A
#
# COMPACT_ATOMS: atom_id res chain seq x y z
N MET A 1 61.61 83.90 -16.77
CA MET A 1 61.32 82.65 -17.54
C MET A 1 59.97 82.83 -18.22
N GLY A 2 59.92 82.97 -19.55
CA GLY A 2 58.70 83.35 -20.25
C GLY A 2 57.67 82.26 -20.27
N LYS A 3 56.36 82.61 -20.37
CA LYS A 3 55.18 81.70 -20.33
C LYS A 3 55.36 80.43 -21.19
N ALA A 4 56.08 80.54 -22.35
CA ALA A 4 56.35 79.40 -23.22
C ALA A 4 57.26 78.31 -22.56
N LYS A 5 58.26 78.72 -21.76
CA LYS A 5 59.14 77.75 -21.09
C LYS A 5 58.45 77.04 -19.94
N ARG A 6 57.44 77.69 -19.29
CA ARG A 6 56.62 77.02 -18.26
C ARG A 6 55.68 76.01 -18.85
N ILE A 7 55.09 76.27 -20.02
CA ILE A 7 54.17 75.31 -20.66
C ILE A 7 54.96 74.09 -21.15
N VAL A 8 56.15 74.27 -21.73
CA VAL A 8 56.97 73.13 -22.14
C VAL A 8 57.44 72.29 -20.93
N LEU A 9 57.79 72.94 -19.83
CA LEU A 9 58.20 72.21 -18.62
C LEU A 9 57.03 71.41 -17.98
N ILE A 10 55.81 71.94 -17.98
CA ILE A 10 54.63 71.25 -17.51
C ILE A 10 54.28 70.05 -18.43
N ALA A 11 54.35 70.24 -19.70
CA ALA A 11 54.15 69.16 -20.68
C ALA A 11 55.22 68.06 -20.57
N LEU A 12 56.47 68.42 -20.33
CA LEU A 12 57.51 67.45 -20.09
C LEU A 12 57.34 66.65 -18.77
N PHE A 13 56.88 67.31 -17.69
CA PHE A 13 56.58 66.67 -16.44
C PHE A 13 55.36 65.76 -16.57
N ALA A 14 54.36 66.15 -17.32
CA ALA A 14 53.16 65.31 -17.58
C ALA A 14 53.53 64.06 -18.42
N LEU A 15 54.36 64.20 -19.40
CA LEU A 15 54.88 63.08 -20.19
C LEU A 15 55.77 62.15 -19.38
N LEU A 16 56.65 62.71 -18.51
CA LEU A 16 57.47 61.87 -17.62
C LEU A 16 56.62 61.13 -16.57
N ALA A 17 55.61 61.77 -16.02
CA ALA A 17 54.70 61.15 -15.10
C ALA A 17 53.83 60.04 -15.74
N ALA A 18 53.38 60.26 -16.99
CA ALA A 18 52.71 59.27 -17.76
C ALA A 18 53.64 58.10 -18.17
N ALA A 19 54.86 58.37 -18.54
CA ALA A 19 55.85 57.32 -18.82
C ALA A 19 56.23 56.53 -17.56
N LEU A 20 56.34 57.20 -16.42
CA LEU A 20 56.61 56.52 -15.15
C LEU A 20 55.41 55.69 -14.68
N ALA A 21 54.15 56.13 -14.88
CA ALA A 21 52.93 55.40 -14.57
C ALA A 21 52.85 54.17 -15.50
N LEU A 22 53.19 54.29 -16.80
CA LEU A 22 53.24 53.16 -17.74
C LEU A 22 54.39 52.16 -17.36
N LEU A 23 55.52 52.64 -16.88
CA LEU A 23 56.65 51.79 -16.44
C LEU A 23 56.30 51.07 -15.10
N ILE A 24 55.58 51.74 -14.22
CA ILE A 24 55.08 51.13 -12.98
C ILE A 24 54.02 50.09 -13.31
N ALA A 25 53.11 50.40 -14.21
CA ALA A 25 52.07 49.47 -14.65
C ALA A 25 52.70 48.26 -15.35
N ALA A 26 53.71 48.44 -16.21
CA ALA A 26 54.50 47.38 -16.86
C ALA A 26 55.32 46.54 -15.85
N ARG A 27 55.89 47.17 -14.79
CA ARG A 27 56.57 46.43 -13.70
C ARG A 27 55.65 45.68 -12.73
N LEU A 28 54.45 46.15 -12.64
CA LEU A 28 53.39 45.46 -11.82
C LEU A 28 52.67 44.39 -12.63
N GLY A 29 53.11 44.13 -13.88
CA GLY A 29 52.46 43.12 -14.73
C GLY A 29 51.12 43.54 -15.30
N ALA A 30 50.71 44.81 -15.19
CA ALA A 30 49.40 45.30 -15.67
C ALA A 30 49.24 45.24 -17.21
N PHE A 31 50.34 44.91 -17.97
CA PHE A 31 50.35 44.69 -19.43
C PHE A 31 50.91 43.31 -19.80
N SER A 32 51.19 42.41 -18.85
CA SER A 32 51.47 41.01 -19.13
C SER A 32 50.17 40.32 -19.54
N GLY A 33 50.12 39.89 -20.79
CA GLY A 33 49.08 38.97 -21.23
C GLY A 33 49.30 37.63 -20.51
N GLU A 34 48.29 37.16 -19.81
CA GLU A 34 48.25 35.83 -19.24
C GLU A 34 47.43 34.93 -20.18
N THR A 35 47.78 33.66 -20.25
CA THR A 35 47.08 32.68 -21.10
C THR A 35 46.39 31.69 -20.21
N LEU A 36 45.08 31.61 -20.37
CA LEU A 36 44.27 30.55 -19.72
C LEU A 36 43.87 29.51 -20.77
N VAL A 37 44.09 28.25 -20.47
CA VAL A 37 43.70 27.13 -21.30
C VAL A 37 42.63 26.35 -20.59
N PHE A 38 41.47 26.24 -21.20
CA PHE A 38 40.34 25.45 -20.73
C PHE A 38 40.20 24.21 -21.63
N ASP A 39 40.29 23.03 -21.02
CA ASP A 39 40.22 21.75 -21.72
C ASP A 39 38.94 21.02 -21.28
N VAL A 40 38.05 20.79 -22.23
CA VAL A 40 36.85 20.00 -22.05
C VAL A 40 36.88 18.79 -22.97
N ASP A 41 37.09 17.60 -22.45
CA ASP A 41 37.17 16.34 -23.20
C ASP A 41 38.17 16.40 -24.37
N GLY A 42 39.36 16.99 -24.12
CA GLY A 42 40.41 17.13 -25.11
C GLY A 42 40.22 18.30 -26.11
N LYS A 43 39.16 19.09 -25.96
CA LYS A 43 38.91 20.28 -26.75
C LYS A 43 39.38 21.51 -25.98
N GLU A 44 40.51 22.06 -26.40
CA GLU A 44 41.11 23.23 -25.76
C GLU A 44 40.52 24.54 -26.27
N THR A 45 40.17 25.43 -25.32
CA THR A 45 39.86 26.84 -25.57
C THR A 45 40.92 27.69 -24.90
N VAL A 46 41.57 28.55 -25.65
CA VAL A 46 42.65 29.44 -25.18
C VAL A 46 42.13 30.85 -25.09
N LEU A 47 42.26 31.48 -23.92
CA LEU A 47 41.89 32.85 -23.65
C LEU A 47 43.13 33.67 -23.29
N GLU A 48 43.36 34.78 -24.03
CA GLU A 48 44.37 35.79 -23.69
C GLU A 48 43.71 36.85 -22.80
N VAL A 49 44.20 37.03 -21.59
CA VAL A 49 43.61 37.86 -20.55
C VAL A 49 44.67 38.72 -19.87
N HIS A 50 44.25 39.67 -19.08
CA HIS A 50 45.21 40.47 -18.29
C HIS A 50 45.13 40.02 -16.82
N ARG A 51 46.24 40.20 -16.17
CA ARG A 51 46.30 39.97 -14.73
C ARG A 51 45.30 40.88 -13.98
N GLY A 52 44.45 40.29 -13.16
CA GLY A 52 43.36 40.95 -12.45
C GLY A 52 42.01 40.91 -13.16
N ASP A 53 41.93 40.38 -14.39
CA ASP A 53 40.69 40.17 -15.07
C ASP A 53 39.88 39.07 -14.33
N VAL A 54 38.54 39.22 -14.33
CA VAL A 54 37.61 38.19 -13.86
C VAL A 54 36.93 37.59 -15.08
N ILE A 55 36.90 36.27 -15.16
CA ILE A 55 36.46 35.55 -16.35
C ILE A 55 35.10 34.92 -16.06
N ASP A 56 34.19 35.01 -17.02
CA ASP A 56 32.99 34.20 -17.07
C ASP A 56 33.29 32.98 -17.96
N ALA A 57 33.53 31.83 -17.31
CA ALA A 57 33.80 30.57 -17.98
C ALA A 57 32.54 29.75 -18.26
N SER A 58 31.33 30.21 -17.91
CA SER A 58 30.09 29.48 -18.07
C SER A 58 29.78 29.01 -19.50
N ALA A 59 30.22 29.79 -20.49
CA ALA A 59 30.09 29.42 -21.90
C ALA A 59 31.04 28.27 -22.35
N LEU A 60 32.00 27.87 -21.50
CA LEU A 60 32.97 26.80 -21.75
C LEU A 60 32.60 25.51 -21.02
N GLU A 61 31.51 25.50 -20.25
CA GLU A 61 31.08 24.37 -19.40
C GLU A 61 30.24 23.32 -20.15
N ASP A 62 30.23 23.39 -21.51
CA ASP A 62 29.52 22.40 -22.34
C ASP A 62 30.29 21.07 -22.35
N ALA A 63 29.90 20.16 -21.49
CA ALA A 63 30.50 18.83 -21.35
C ALA A 63 30.12 17.85 -22.48
N GLY A 64 29.29 18.28 -23.44
CA GLY A 64 28.85 17.45 -24.56
C GLY A 64 27.63 16.59 -24.24
N SER A 65 27.17 15.83 -25.24
CA SER A 65 25.95 15.03 -25.14
C SER A 65 26.09 13.90 -24.12
N GLY A 66 25.14 13.84 -23.16
CA GLY A 66 25.08 12.79 -22.14
C GLY A 66 26.02 12.99 -20.96
N MET A 67 26.75 14.13 -20.92
CA MET A 67 27.63 14.49 -19.80
C MET A 67 27.16 15.81 -19.17
N ARG A 68 27.48 16.01 -17.88
CA ARG A 68 27.32 17.28 -17.17
C ARG A 68 28.69 17.78 -16.69
N PHE A 69 28.87 19.08 -16.70
CA PHE A 69 30.00 19.73 -16.09
C PHE A 69 29.85 19.73 -14.56
N LEU A 70 30.92 19.42 -13.83
CA LEU A 70 30.95 19.46 -12.37
C LEU A 70 31.79 20.65 -11.87
N ALA A 71 33.03 20.72 -12.31
CA ALA A 71 33.99 21.75 -11.87
C ALA A 71 35.15 21.89 -12.83
N TRP A 72 35.93 22.97 -12.68
CA TRP A 72 37.22 23.09 -13.25
C TRP A 72 38.29 22.53 -12.30
N LEU A 73 39.24 21.74 -12.80
CA LEU A 73 40.40 21.26 -12.06
C LEU A 73 41.62 22.04 -12.48
N ASP A 74 42.48 22.40 -11.55
CA ASP A 74 43.79 22.99 -11.81
C ASP A 74 44.83 21.95 -12.29
N GLU A 75 46.06 22.39 -12.48
CA GLU A 75 47.19 21.56 -12.94
C GLU A 75 47.55 20.44 -11.93
N ASN A 76 47.10 20.55 -10.67
CA ASN A 76 47.33 19.55 -9.64
C ASN A 76 46.15 18.59 -9.53
N GLY A 77 45.06 18.83 -10.28
CA GLY A 77 43.81 18.08 -10.18
C GLY A 77 42.88 18.50 -9.02
N GLU A 78 43.12 19.68 -8.43
CA GLU A 78 42.28 20.26 -7.38
C GLU A 78 41.17 21.13 -7.99
N ILE A 79 40.01 21.21 -7.34
CA ILE A 79 38.88 22.05 -7.78
C ILE A 79 39.32 23.52 -7.73
N ALA A 80 39.20 24.20 -8.88
CA ALA A 80 39.61 25.58 -9.07
C ALA A 80 38.39 26.51 -9.14
N ASP A 81 38.43 27.60 -8.39
CA ASP A 81 37.51 28.73 -8.58
C ASP A 81 38.00 29.66 -9.67
N VAL A 82 37.50 29.48 -10.89
CA VAL A 82 37.87 30.29 -12.05
C VAL A 82 37.17 31.65 -12.07
N THR A 83 36.32 31.97 -11.13
CA THR A 83 35.67 33.29 -10.98
C THR A 83 36.55 34.30 -10.22
N LEU A 84 37.66 33.85 -9.67
CA LEU A 84 38.63 34.70 -9.00
C LEU A 84 39.45 35.50 -10.04
N PRO A 85 39.97 36.70 -9.65
CA PRO A 85 40.83 37.47 -10.55
C PRO A 85 42.08 36.68 -11.00
N VAL A 86 42.37 36.74 -12.28
CA VAL A 86 43.51 36.06 -12.89
C VAL A 86 44.82 36.57 -12.27
N GLU A 87 45.61 35.67 -11.70
CA GLU A 87 46.90 36.00 -11.11
C GLU A 87 48.08 35.61 -12.02
N ARG A 88 47.92 34.56 -12.83
CA ARG A 88 48.95 33.99 -13.71
C ARG A 88 48.32 33.15 -14.81
N SER A 89 49.08 32.81 -15.82
CA SER A 89 48.71 31.81 -16.81
C SER A 89 48.44 30.46 -16.11
N ALA A 90 47.37 29.79 -16.53
CA ALA A 90 46.93 28.52 -15.93
C ALA A 90 46.24 27.63 -16.97
N ARG A 91 46.25 26.35 -16.69
CA ARG A 91 45.45 25.33 -17.41
C ARG A 91 44.41 24.76 -16.49
N TYR A 92 43.19 24.68 -17.00
CA TYR A 92 42.06 24.08 -16.31
C TYR A 92 41.53 22.95 -17.16
N THR A 93 41.19 21.83 -16.49
CA THR A 93 40.58 20.68 -17.14
C THR A 93 39.18 20.52 -16.56
N ALA A 94 38.17 20.35 -17.40
CA ALA A 94 36.81 20.11 -16.92
C ALA A 94 36.69 18.75 -16.26
N LEU A 95 36.19 18.74 -15.03
CA LEU A 95 35.66 17.54 -14.40
C LEU A 95 34.21 17.35 -14.88
N THR A 96 33.97 16.24 -15.57
CA THR A 96 32.65 15.94 -16.14
C THR A 96 32.13 14.60 -15.62
N ALA A 97 30.83 14.46 -15.54
CA ALA A 97 30.14 13.24 -15.11
C ALA A 97 28.98 12.93 -16.05
N PRO A 98 28.43 11.71 -16.02
CA PRO A 98 27.20 11.41 -16.73
C PRO A 98 26.07 12.37 -16.36
N ALA A 99 25.31 12.81 -17.37
CA ALA A 99 24.15 13.69 -17.13
C ALA A 99 23.08 12.97 -16.33
N LEU A 100 22.46 13.69 -15.41
CA LEU A 100 21.34 13.15 -14.64
C LEU A 100 20.10 12.97 -15.52
N ALA A 101 19.28 11.99 -15.20
CA ALA A 101 17.99 11.77 -15.84
C ALA A 101 17.04 12.96 -15.58
N GLY A 102 16.16 13.27 -16.52
CA GLY A 102 15.16 14.33 -16.35
C GLY A 102 13.95 13.90 -15.50
N SER A 103 13.81 12.59 -15.27
CA SER A 103 12.74 11.98 -14.45
C SER A 103 13.24 10.65 -13.89
N MET A 104 12.72 10.26 -12.74
CA MET A 104 13.00 8.96 -12.14
C MET A 104 12.33 7.84 -12.95
N THR A 105 13.07 6.77 -13.20
CA THR A 105 12.51 5.49 -13.64
C THR A 105 12.39 4.59 -12.41
N PRO A 106 11.22 3.98 -12.15
CA PRO A 106 11.04 3.08 -11.02
C PRO A 106 12.04 1.93 -11.01
N TRP A 107 12.52 1.57 -9.83
CA TRP A 107 13.53 0.52 -9.65
C TRP A 107 13.25 -0.37 -8.43
N LEU A 108 12.28 0.01 -7.59
CA LEU A 108 11.73 -0.80 -6.50
C LEU A 108 10.42 -1.44 -6.94
N GLU A 109 10.17 -2.63 -6.45
CA GLU A 109 8.98 -3.41 -6.76
C GLU A 109 8.19 -3.64 -5.49
N TYR A 110 6.84 -3.63 -5.60
CA TYR A 110 5.94 -4.10 -4.56
C TYR A 110 5.89 -5.63 -4.57
N ASP A 111 5.61 -6.23 -3.42
CA ASP A 111 5.28 -7.65 -3.35
C ASP A 111 3.86 -7.94 -3.85
N ALA A 112 3.44 -9.21 -3.80
CA ALA A 112 2.10 -9.64 -4.21
C ALA A 112 0.98 -9.00 -3.39
N LEU A 113 1.27 -8.51 -2.18
CA LEU A 113 0.33 -7.80 -1.30
C LEU A 113 0.34 -6.28 -1.50
N GLY A 114 1.21 -5.76 -2.35
CA GLY A 114 1.42 -4.33 -2.54
C GLY A 114 2.28 -3.68 -1.46
N ARG A 115 3.03 -4.45 -0.66
CA ARG A 115 3.98 -3.95 0.34
C ARG A 115 5.30 -3.59 -0.32
N ILE A 116 5.97 -2.56 0.19
CA ILE A 116 7.25 -2.09 -0.32
C ILE A 116 8.41 -2.29 0.66
N PHE A 117 8.12 -2.66 1.90
CA PHE A 117 9.11 -2.93 2.95
C PHE A 117 10.10 -1.76 3.15
N PRO A 118 9.62 -0.59 3.57
CA PRO A 118 10.41 0.63 3.64
C PRO A 118 11.64 0.51 4.54
N ASP A 119 11.53 -0.24 5.63
CA ASP A 119 12.57 -0.41 6.65
C ASP A 119 13.51 -1.61 6.39
N GLU A 120 13.23 -2.43 5.37
CA GLU A 120 14.13 -3.51 5.00
C GLU A 120 15.40 -2.98 4.29
N PRO A 121 16.55 -3.64 4.51
CA PRO A 121 17.77 -3.30 3.80
C PRO A 121 17.60 -3.39 2.29
N VAL A 122 18.05 -2.36 1.55
CA VAL A 122 18.11 -2.41 0.10
C VAL A 122 19.16 -3.41 -0.35
N THR A 123 18.84 -4.23 -1.34
CA THR A 123 19.84 -5.11 -1.95
C THR A 123 20.74 -4.33 -2.91
N GLY A 124 21.95 -4.82 -3.10
CA GLY A 124 22.88 -4.21 -4.05
C GLY A 124 22.35 -4.20 -5.49
N ALA A 125 21.58 -5.23 -5.87
CA ALA A 125 20.94 -5.29 -7.18
C ALA A 125 19.84 -4.23 -7.35
N GLU A 126 19.02 -4.01 -6.34
CA GLU A 126 18.02 -2.93 -6.34
C GLU A 126 18.67 -1.56 -6.43
N LEU A 127 19.67 -1.32 -5.57
CA LEU A 127 20.38 -0.04 -5.56
C LEU A 127 21.13 0.24 -6.86
N ALA A 128 21.73 -0.78 -7.49
CA ALA A 128 22.35 -0.65 -8.80
C ALA A 128 21.34 -0.23 -9.89
N ARG A 129 20.12 -0.75 -9.86
CA ARG A 129 19.02 -0.30 -10.74
C ARG A 129 18.66 1.16 -10.46
N GLY A 130 18.56 1.55 -9.19
CA GLY A 130 18.29 2.93 -8.78
C GLY A 130 19.38 3.90 -9.24
N LEU A 131 20.64 3.52 -9.12
CA LEU A 131 21.77 4.29 -9.62
C LEU A 131 21.76 4.38 -11.16
N ALA A 132 21.44 3.30 -11.86
CA ALA A 132 21.28 3.34 -13.31
C ALA A 132 20.15 4.31 -13.74
N ALA A 133 19.05 4.34 -12.98
CA ALA A 133 17.92 5.26 -13.23
C ALA A 133 18.25 6.74 -12.95
N LEU A 134 19.27 7.01 -12.14
CA LEU A 134 19.72 8.35 -11.82
C LEU A 134 20.35 9.07 -13.02
N PHE A 135 20.94 8.34 -13.98
CA PHE A 135 21.67 8.89 -15.11
C PHE A 135 20.90 8.76 -16.43
N ALA A 136 20.95 9.82 -17.27
CA ALA A 136 20.19 9.92 -18.52
C ALA A 136 20.48 8.81 -19.53
N GLN A 137 21.71 8.30 -19.56
CA GLN A 137 22.15 7.24 -20.50
C GLN A 137 22.31 5.89 -19.79
N GLY A 138 21.88 5.80 -18.52
CA GLY A 138 22.18 4.69 -17.64
C GLY A 138 23.66 4.68 -17.23
N ALA A 139 23.94 4.00 -16.14
CA ALA A 139 25.30 3.72 -15.70
C ALA A 139 25.30 2.31 -15.11
N GLU A 140 26.43 1.62 -15.24
CA GLU A 140 26.54 0.26 -14.70
C GLU A 140 27.33 0.28 -13.40
N PHE A 141 26.79 -0.39 -12.38
CA PHE A 141 27.39 -0.54 -11.06
C PHE A 141 27.51 -2.02 -10.69
N PRO A 142 28.34 -2.80 -11.42
CA PRO A 142 28.41 -4.26 -11.26
C PRO A 142 28.89 -4.66 -9.87
N ASP A 143 29.86 -3.97 -9.30
CA ASP A 143 30.39 -4.25 -7.96
C ASP A 143 29.32 -4.00 -6.87
N MET A 144 28.40 -3.08 -7.10
CA MET A 144 27.25 -2.83 -6.24
C MET A 144 26.23 -3.95 -6.34
N ALA A 145 25.89 -4.36 -7.56
CA ALA A 145 24.84 -5.37 -7.81
C ALA A 145 25.15 -6.76 -7.21
N GLU A 146 26.41 -7.07 -6.93
CA GLU A 146 26.83 -8.35 -6.33
C GLU A 146 26.69 -8.37 -4.79
N ARG A 147 26.32 -7.26 -4.16
CA ARG A 147 26.23 -7.14 -2.70
C ARG A 147 24.86 -7.58 -2.19
N ASP A 148 24.81 -8.24 -1.05
CA ASP A 148 23.55 -8.58 -0.37
C ASP A 148 22.87 -7.31 0.18
N THR A 149 23.64 -6.42 0.80
CA THR A 149 23.22 -5.11 1.33
C THR A 149 24.27 -4.06 1.03
N VAL A 150 23.92 -2.79 1.13
CA VAL A 150 24.80 -1.64 0.85
C VAL A 150 24.71 -0.62 1.98
N THR A 151 25.84 -0.07 2.41
CA THR A 151 25.91 1.02 3.37
C THR A 151 25.95 2.39 2.69
N ALA A 152 25.67 3.47 3.44
CA ALA A 152 25.78 4.82 2.92
C ALA A 152 27.22 5.16 2.49
N SER A 153 28.21 4.73 3.24
CA SER A 153 29.63 4.94 2.89
C SER A 153 30.02 4.24 1.59
N GLU A 154 29.52 3.03 1.34
CA GLU A 154 29.74 2.29 0.09
C GLU A 154 29.04 2.93 -1.10
N LEU A 155 27.83 3.45 -0.90
CA LEU A 155 27.10 4.20 -1.92
C LEU A 155 27.83 5.49 -2.28
N ALA A 156 28.30 6.28 -1.31
CA ALA A 156 29.07 7.48 -1.56
C ALA A 156 30.35 7.17 -2.34
N ALA A 157 31.08 6.13 -1.96
CA ALA A 157 32.29 5.70 -2.66
C ALA A 157 32.02 5.28 -4.12
N ALA A 158 30.88 4.61 -4.40
CA ALA A 158 30.49 4.24 -5.76
C ALA A 158 30.13 5.45 -6.64
N LEU A 159 29.76 6.57 -6.03
CA LEU A 159 29.39 7.83 -6.69
C LEU A 159 30.53 8.83 -6.79
N GLU A 160 31.72 8.53 -6.24
CA GLU A 160 32.91 9.34 -6.41
C GLU A 160 33.20 9.54 -7.91
N GLY A 161 33.46 10.79 -8.28
CA GLY A 161 33.65 11.18 -9.69
C GLY A 161 32.38 11.39 -10.51
N CYS A 162 31.23 10.95 -10.01
CA CYS A 162 29.91 11.29 -10.55
C CYS A 162 29.32 12.55 -9.93
N PHE A 163 29.70 12.87 -8.71
CA PHE A 163 29.23 14.01 -7.91
C PHE A 163 30.43 14.73 -7.25
N LEU A 164 30.25 16.00 -6.93
CA LEU A 164 31.24 16.74 -6.15
C LEU A 164 31.20 16.22 -4.67
N PRO A 165 32.33 16.34 -3.94
CA PRO A 165 32.36 15.93 -2.52
C PRO A 165 31.29 16.60 -1.66
N ASP A 166 30.95 17.86 -1.91
CA ASP A 166 29.92 18.60 -1.20
C ASP A 166 28.51 18.07 -1.48
N GLU A 167 28.27 17.53 -2.69
CA GLU A 167 26.98 16.92 -3.07
C GLU A 167 26.79 15.56 -2.36
N LEU A 168 27.89 14.87 -2.04
CA LEU A 168 27.90 13.60 -1.30
C LEU A 168 28.03 13.81 0.23
N ALA A 169 28.20 15.04 0.68
CA ALA A 169 28.35 15.33 2.10
C ALA A 169 27.10 14.89 2.90
N GLY A 170 27.31 14.11 3.95
CA GLY A 170 26.23 13.55 4.78
C GLY A 170 25.69 12.21 4.31
N ILE A 171 26.21 11.66 3.19
CA ILE A 171 25.96 10.25 2.80
C ILE A 171 27.07 9.41 3.41
N GLU A 172 26.91 9.08 4.69
CA GLU A 172 27.90 8.35 5.49
C GLU A 172 27.20 7.42 6.49
N GLY A 173 27.79 6.29 6.80
CA GLY A 173 27.31 5.31 7.74
C GLY A 173 27.69 3.90 7.33
N ASP A 174 27.90 3.04 8.33
CA ASP A 174 28.34 1.65 8.12
C ASP A 174 27.19 0.64 8.33
N GLU A 175 25.99 1.12 8.70
CA GLU A 175 24.78 0.29 8.74
C GLU A 175 24.20 0.13 7.33
N PRO A 176 23.56 -1.01 7.02
CA PRO A 176 22.85 -1.19 5.76
C PRO A 176 21.78 -0.12 5.55
N LEU A 177 21.76 0.47 4.36
CA LEU A 177 20.70 1.40 3.97
C LEU A 177 19.38 0.65 3.81
N THR A 178 18.31 1.23 4.32
CA THR A 178 16.96 0.77 4.04
C THR A 178 16.51 1.19 2.63
N ARG A 179 15.44 0.57 2.12
CA ARG A 179 14.81 0.98 0.85
C ARG A 179 14.37 2.44 0.89
N LEU A 180 13.77 2.87 2.02
CA LEU A 180 13.35 4.25 2.23
C LEU A 180 14.51 5.25 2.19
N GLU A 181 15.59 4.97 2.93
CA GLU A 181 16.77 5.83 2.96
C GLU A 181 17.44 5.92 1.58
N SER A 182 17.56 4.79 0.89
CA SER A 182 18.14 4.72 -0.45
C SER A 182 17.34 5.54 -1.47
N ALA A 183 16.00 5.46 -1.43
CA ALA A 183 15.12 6.25 -2.28
C ALA A 183 15.29 7.75 -2.02
N ARG A 184 15.35 8.18 -0.77
CA ARG A 184 15.59 9.58 -0.38
C ARG A 184 16.92 10.10 -0.94
N ILE A 185 17.98 9.32 -0.78
CA ILE A 185 19.31 9.70 -1.28
C ILE A 185 19.29 9.85 -2.81
N ILE A 186 18.78 8.85 -3.54
CA ILE A 186 18.76 8.87 -5.02
C ILE A 186 17.90 10.00 -5.56
N VAL A 187 16.70 10.21 -4.98
CA VAL A 187 15.78 11.29 -5.39
C VAL A 187 16.42 12.66 -5.14
N SER A 188 17.08 12.83 -3.98
CA SER A 188 17.79 14.07 -3.62
C SER A 188 18.94 14.35 -4.58
N LEU A 189 19.81 13.36 -4.86
CA LEU A 189 20.94 13.50 -5.79
C LEU A 189 20.51 13.82 -7.22
N GLY A 190 19.36 13.25 -7.64
CA GLY A 190 18.78 13.53 -8.96
C GLY A 190 18.04 14.86 -9.05
N GLY A 191 17.76 15.52 -7.93
CA GLY A 191 16.95 16.74 -7.89
C GLY A 191 15.50 16.51 -8.32
N PHE A 192 14.97 15.26 -8.18
CA PHE A 192 13.63 14.92 -8.61
C PHE A 192 12.58 15.46 -7.64
N ALA A 193 11.46 15.95 -8.19
CA ALA A 193 10.33 16.37 -7.38
C ALA A 193 9.45 15.18 -7.01
N ALA A 194 9.28 14.93 -5.71
CA ALA A 194 8.42 13.89 -5.17
C ALA A 194 7.20 14.53 -4.49
N PRO A 195 5.99 14.44 -5.08
CA PRO A 195 4.78 14.98 -4.46
C PRO A 195 4.38 14.14 -3.26
N ALA A 196 3.98 14.79 -2.17
CA ALA A 196 3.52 14.11 -0.97
C ALA A 196 2.26 13.27 -1.30
N PRO A 197 2.17 12.02 -0.80
CA PRO A 197 1.00 11.18 -0.98
C PRO A 197 -0.20 11.71 -0.17
N GLU A 198 -1.41 11.58 -0.73
CA GLU A 198 -2.66 11.98 -0.07
C GLU A 198 -3.21 10.88 0.85
N SER A 199 -2.80 9.64 0.64
CA SER A 199 -3.17 8.44 1.42
C SER A 199 -1.98 7.50 1.53
N ALA A 200 -2.08 6.44 2.34
CA ALA A 200 -1.04 5.43 2.46
C ALA A 200 -0.65 4.88 1.06
N PRO A 201 0.61 5.02 0.65
CA PRO A 201 1.05 4.58 -0.67
C PRO A 201 1.24 3.07 -0.79
N ALA A 202 1.34 2.38 0.33
CA ALA A 202 1.41 0.94 0.43
C ALA A 202 0.80 0.50 1.77
N PRO A 203 0.34 -0.76 1.92
CA PRO A 203 -0.26 -1.24 3.16
C PRO A 203 0.74 -1.36 4.33
N ASP A 204 2.01 -1.14 4.08
CA ASP A 204 3.12 -1.10 5.05
C ASP A 204 3.85 0.27 5.07
N LEU A 205 3.28 1.31 4.46
CA LEU A 205 3.88 2.64 4.41
C LEU A 205 2.84 3.74 4.62
N ALA A 206 2.94 4.46 5.74
CA ALA A 206 2.05 5.60 6.03
C ALA A 206 2.36 6.82 5.15
N ALA A 207 1.33 7.59 4.81
CA ALA A 207 1.45 8.77 3.97
C ALA A 207 2.32 9.89 4.59
N ASP A 208 2.35 9.97 5.90
CA ASP A 208 3.13 10.95 6.66
C ASP A 208 4.54 10.48 7.03
N THR A 209 4.93 9.25 6.62
CA THR A 209 6.30 8.75 6.82
C THR A 209 7.30 9.66 6.09
N PRO A 210 8.32 10.20 6.78
CA PRO A 210 9.34 11.02 6.15
C PRO A 210 10.10 10.23 5.07
N GLY A 211 9.93 10.60 3.80
CA GLY A 211 10.53 9.91 2.66
C GLY A 211 9.54 9.03 1.87
N ALA A 212 8.27 8.94 2.31
CA ALA A 212 7.25 8.16 1.58
C ALA A 212 7.07 8.64 0.13
N ALA A 213 7.13 9.95 -0.11
CA ALA A 213 7.03 10.52 -1.45
C ALA A 213 8.19 10.10 -2.37
N GLU A 214 9.41 10.09 -1.84
CA GLU A 214 10.61 9.67 -2.54
C GLU A 214 10.57 8.16 -2.83
N LEU A 215 10.13 7.36 -1.86
CA LEU A 215 10.00 5.91 -2.04
C LEU A 215 8.96 5.58 -3.12
N MET A 216 7.80 6.25 -3.10
CA MET A 216 6.78 6.12 -4.15
C MET A 216 7.31 6.45 -5.54
N LEU A 217 8.12 7.51 -5.66
CA LEU A 217 8.70 7.90 -6.94
C LEU A 217 9.65 6.82 -7.49
N CYS A 218 10.27 6.05 -6.60
CA CYS A 218 11.19 4.97 -6.93
C CYS A 218 10.48 3.62 -7.17
N ALA A 219 9.20 3.49 -6.79
CA ALA A 219 8.44 2.25 -6.88
C ALA A 219 7.62 2.17 -8.18
N ASP A 220 7.45 0.95 -8.69
CA ASP A 220 6.60 0.71 -9.87
C ASP A 220 5.12 0.80 -9.49
N SER A 221 4.44 1.81 -9.99
CA SER A 221 3.02 2.06 -9.70
C SER A 221 2.07 0.93 -10.12
N GLU A 222 2.47 0.02 -11.02
CA GLU A 222 1.67 -1.13 -11.41
C GLU A 222 1.52 -2.17 -10.26
N GLY A 223 2.49 -2.20 -9.33
CA GLY A 223 2.44 -3.06 -8.15
C GLY A 223 1.67 -2.50 -6.97
N MET A 224 1.32 -1.21 -7.01
CA MET A 224 0.63 -0.55 -5.90
C MET A 224 -0.77 -1.11 -5.69
N LYS A 225 -1.08 -1.50 -4.44
CA LYS A 225 -2.41 -1.96 -4.03
C LYS A 225 -2.92 -1.13 -2.87
N SER A 226 -4.19 -0.83 -2.91
CA SER A 226 -4.92 -0.19 -1.79
C SER A 226 -6.05 -1.10 -1.34
N TYR A 227 -6.29 -1.16 -0.05
CA TYR A 227 -7.32 -1.98 0.56
C TYR A 227 -8.33 -1.11 1.30
N THR A 228 -9.58 -1.55 1.32
CA THR A 228 -10.62 -0.92 2.14
C THR A 228 -10.37 -1.29 3.60
N PRO A 229 -10.51 -0.34 4.56
CA PRO A 229 -10.42 -0.64 5.99
C PRO A 229 -11.32 -1.80 6.41
N GLY A 230 -10.80 -2.63 7.31
CA GLY A 230 -11.46 -3.83 7.82
C GLY A 230 -10.74 -5.13 7.47
N PRO A 231 -11.36 -6.28 7.75
CA PRO A 231 -10.79 -7.58 7.46
C PRO A 231 -10.70 -7.83 5.95
N VAL A 232 -9.59 -8.40 5.48
CA VAL A 232 -9.36 -8.76 4.08
C VAL A 232 -8.63 -10.09 3.98
N ILE A 233 -8.99 -10.92 2.98
CA ILE A 233 -8.29 -12.17 2.69
C ILE A 233 -7.49 -11.97 1.40
N ILE A 234 -6.19 -12.25 1.47
CA ILE A 234 -5.27 -12.15 0.35
C ILE A 234 -4.48 -13.46 0.28
N GLU A 235 -4.53 -14.13 -0.88
CA GLU A 235 -3.88 -15.43 -1.10
C GLU A 235 -4.27 -16.51 -0.07
N GLY A 236 -5.48 -16.42 0.48
CA GLY A 236 -6.00 -17.35 1.47
C GLY A 236 -5.59 -17.04 2.91
N TYR A 237 -4.91 -15.93 3.18
CA TYR A 237 -4.55 -15.51 4.54
C TYR A 237 -5.34 -14.28 4.96
N PHE A 238 -5.67 -14.21 6.24
CA PHE A 238 -6.49 -13.16 6.82
C PHE A 238 -5.61 -12.01 7.32
N TYR A 239 -5.94 -10.78 6.90
CA TYR A 239 -5.28 -9.53 7.29
C TYR A 239 -6.32 -8.55 7.79
N TYR A 240 -5.91 -7.56 8.53
CA TYR A 240 -6.75 -6.43 8.90
C TYR A 240 -6.12 -5.13 8.41
N VAL A 241 -6.92 -4.29 7.76
CA VAL A 241 -6.52 -2.97 7.27
C VAL A 241 -7.12 -1.92 8.18
N ASP A 242 -6.31 -1.03 8.72
CA ASP A 242 -6.77 0.07 9.56
C ASP A 242 -7.44 1.20 8.75
N GLU A 243 -7.96 2.22 9.46
CA GLU A 243 -8.62 3.37 8.82
C GLU A 243 -7.67 4.20 7.93
N SER A 244 -6.36 4.06 8.10
CA SER A 244 -5.34 4.73 7.30
C SER A 244 -4.97 3.96 6.03
N GLY A 245 -5.46 2.72 5.88
CA GLY A 245 -5.13 1.82 4.76
C GLY A 245 -3.90 0.96 4.99
N LEU A 246 -3.39 0.88 6.23
CA LEU A 246 -2.23 0.08 6.60
C LEU A 246 -2.65 -1.30 7.13
N PHE A 247 -1.85 -2.33 6.86
CA PHE A 247 -2.02 -3.61 7.56
C PHE A 247 -1.69 -3.44 9.04
N VAL A 248 -2.56 -3.98 9.89
CA VAL A 248 -2.26 -4.12 11.31
C VAL A 248 -1.19 -5.19 11.47
N THR A 249 -0.13 -4.88 12.21
CA THR A 249 1.00 -5.77 12.51
C THR A 249 1.28 -5.77 14.01
N ASP A 250 1.74 -6.89 14.56
CA ASP A 250 2.09 -7.07 15.98
C ASP A 250 1.01 -6.56 16.95
N ALA A 251 -0.26 -6.72 16.60
CA ALA A 251 -1.38 -6.20 17.38
C ALA A 251 -2.60 -7.13 17.33
N GLU A 252 -3.48 -6.96 18.32
CA GLU A 252 -4.76 -7.65 18.41
C GLU A 252 -5.89 -6.71 17.98
N VAL A 253 -6.75 -7.20 17.06
CA VAL A 253 -7.98 -6.53 16.63
C VAL A 253 -9.11 -7.55 16.64
N ASP A 254 -10.23 -7.21 17.26
CA ASP A 254 -11.43 -8.08 17.38
C ASP A 254 -11.16 -9.48 17.93
N GLY A 255 -10.18 -9.59 18.89
CA GLY A 255 -9.79 -10.85 19.50
C GLY A 255 -8.87 -11.72 18.64
N LEU A 256 -8.40 -11.22 17.48
CA LEU A 256 -7.47 -11.89 16.58
C LEU A 256 -6.11 -11.20 16.62
N TYR A 257 -5.03 -11.96 16.75
CA TYR A 257 -3.67 -11.43 16.74
C TYR A 257 -3.09 -11.46 15.31
N TYR A 258 -2.56 -10.31 14.88
CA TYR A 258 -1.87 -10.15 13.60
C TYR A 258 -0.38 -10.06 13.84
N GLY A 259 0.39 -10.95 13.24
CA GLY A 259 1.83 -11.03 13.40
C GLY A 259 2.61 -9.92 12.70
N GLU A 260 3.94 -10.00 12.75
CA GLU A 260 4.84 -9.02 12.12
C GLU A 260 4.60 -8.87 10.61
N ASP A 261 4.18 -9.94 9.94
CA ASP A 261 3.86 -9.93 8.52
C ASP A 261 2.41 -9.48 8.21
N GLY A 262 1.66 -9.07 9.23
CA GLY A 262 0.27 -8.64 9.14
C GLY A 262 -0.74 -9.77 8.98
N ARG A 263 -0.31 -11.04 8.97
CA ARG A 263 -1.23 -12.18 8.91
C ARG A 263 -1.82 -12.44 10.28
N CYS A 264 -3.10 -12.76 10.30
CA CYS A 264 -3.67 -13.41 11.46
C CYS A 264 -2.99 -14.76 11.65
N ALA A 265 -2.61 -15.10 12.89
CA ALA A 265 -1.93 -16.34 13.19
C ALA A 265 -2.82 -17.53 12.75
N SER A 266 -2.27 -18.44 11.95
CA SER A 266 -3.01 -19.62 11.48
C SER A 266 -3.42 -20.57 12.61
N GLU A 267 -2.82 -20.42 13.78
CA GLU A 267 -3.12 -21.16 15.01
C GLU A 267 -4.48 -20.75 15.62
N ASP A 268 -5.03 -19.60 15.21
CA ASP A 268 -6.30 -19.07 15.69
C ASP A 268 -7.52 -19.72 14.95
N PHE A 269 -7.28 -20.42 13.82
CA PHE A 269 -8.36 -21.01 13.05
C PHE A 269 -8.19 -22.52 12.88
N GLU A 270 -9.10 -23.29 13.50
CA GLU A 270 -9.25 -24.71 13.20
C GLU A 270 -9.91 -24.87 11.82
N PRO A 271 -9.54 -25.92 11.03
CA PRO A 271 -10.24 -26.22 9.78
C PRO A 271 -11.74 -26.38 9.95
N GLY A 272 -12.52 -25.73 9.11
CA GLY A 272 -13.98 -25.74 9.17
C GLY A 272 -14.59 -24.36 9.02
N PHE A 273 -15.80 -24.20 9.51
CA PHE A 273 -16.50 -22.92 9.46
C PHE A 273 -16.11 -22.04 10.66
N VAL A 274 -15.82 -20.79 10.38
CA VAL A 274 -15.48 -19.77 11.39
C VAL A 274 -16.31 -18.52 11.14
N ASN A 275 -16.80 -17.92 12.22
CA ASN A 275 -17.49 -16.63 12.17
C ASN A 275 -16.54 -15.55 12.65
N ILE A 276 -16.37 -14.51 11.84
CA ILE A 276 -15.50 -13.37 12.13
C ILE A 276 -16.31 -12.10 11.85
N SER A 277 -16.55 -11.30 12.88
CA SER A 277 -17.29 -10.03 12.79
C SER A 277 -18.66 -10.18 12.11
N GLY A 278 -19.39 -11.28 12.42
CA GLY A 278 -20.71 -11.57 11.86
C GLY A 278 -20.73 -12.23 10.48
N TYR A 279 -19.57 -12.42 9.85
CA TYR A 279 -19.47 -13.11 8.55
C TYR A 279 -18.94 -14.53 8.71
N LEU A 280 -19.53 -15.44 7.94
CA LEU A 280 -19.07 -16.83 7.88
C LEU A 280 -17.98 -16.99 6.85
N TYR A 281 -16.90 -17.64 7.25
CA TYR A 281 -15.77 -18.07 6.41
C TYR A 281 -15.57 -19.58 6.54
N CYS A 282 -14.82 -20.17 5.64
CA CYS A 282 -14.35 -21.54 5.73
C CYS A 282 -12.83 -21.61 5.66
N VAL A 283 -12.22 -22.36 6.58
CA VAL A 283 -10.77 -22.60 6.62
C VAL A 283 -10.51 -24.03 6.16
N ASP A 284 -9.59 -24.21 5.23
CA ASP A 284 -9.19 -25.53 4.72
C ASP A 284 -8.23 -26.26 5.68
N SER A 285 -7.88 -27.50 5.36
CA SER A 285 -6.96 -28.31 6.17
C SER A 285 -5.51 -27.77 6.22
N GLU A 286 -5.18 -26.77 5.41
CA GLU A 286 -3.87 -26.12 5.36
C GLU A 286 -3.88 -24.77 6.08
N GLY A 287 -5.00 -24.42 6.74
CA GLY A 287 -5.16 -23.14 7.45
C GLY A 287 -5.41 -21.94 6.55
N ARG A 288 -5.87 -22.16 5.31
CA ARG A 288 -6.18 -21.09 4.36
C ARG A 288 -7.69 -20.91 4.22
N PHE A 289 -8.12 -19.69 4.05
CA PHE A 289 -9.52 -19.39 3.78
C PHE A 289 -9.91 -19.82 2.36
N VAL A 290 -11.07 -20.43 2.24
CA VAL A 290 -11.66 -20.86 0.97
C VAL A 290 -12.19 -19.62 0.24
N LEU A 291 -11.75 -19.42 -1.01
CA LEU A 291 -12.13 -18.28 -1.85
C LEU A 291 -12.74 -18.77 -3.15
N ASP A 292 -13.82 -18.13 -3.59
CA ASP A 292 -14.50 -18.39 -4.87
C ASP A 292 -14.76 -19.90 -5.11
N ALA A 293 -15.19 -20.60 -4.06
CA ALA A 293 -15.36 -22.04 -4.06
C ALA A 293 -16.46 -22.53 -3.11
N GLU A 294 -16.91 -23.75 -3.34
CA GLU A 294 -17.84 -24.46 -2.45
C GLU A 294 -17.07 -25.30 -1.43
N SER A 295 -17.46 -25.21 -0.16
CA SER A 295 -16.97 -26.06 0.93
C SER A 295 -18.10 -26.36 1.91
N GLY A 296 -18.23 -27.63 2.30
CA GLY A 296 -19.28 -28.07 3.24
C GLY A 296 -20.71 -27.77 2.78
N GLY A 297 -20.96 -27.71 1.45
CA GLY A 297 -22.26 -27.39 0.86
C GLY A 297 -22.63 -25.90 0.89
N LEU A 298 -21.67 -25.03 1.24
CA LEU A 298 -21.80 -23.57 1.22
C LEU A 298 -20.82 -22.97 0.21
N TYR A 299 -21.24 -21.93 -0.50
CA TYR A 299 -20.36 -21.19 -1.41
C TYR A 299 -19.76 -19.96 -0.72
N PHE A 300 -18.46 -19.79 -0.88
CA PHE A 300 -17.70 -18.66 -0.37
C PHE A 300 -17.23 -17.81 -1.55
N GLY A 301 -17.50 -16.51 -1.48
CA GLY A 301 -17.17 -15.55 -2.54
C GLY A 301 -15.67 -15.28 -2.68
N PRO A 302 -15.30 -14.38 -3.61
CA PRO A 302 -13.89 -13.99 -3.82
C PRO A 302 -13.28 -13.29 -2.60
N ASP A 303 -14.10 -12.73 -1.70
CA ASP A 303 -13.69 -12.16 -0.40
C ASP A 303 -13.69 -13.18 0.74
N GLY A 304 -13.92 -14.46 0.46
CA GLY A 304 -13.97 -15.55 1.41
C GLY A 304 -15.23 -15.63 2.26
N ARG A 305 -16.16 -14.70 2.13
CA ARG A 305 -17.41 -14.70 2.90
C ARG A 305 -18.42 -15.66 2.29
N TYR A 306 -19.19 -16.30 3.15
CA TYR A 306 -20.36 -17.04 2.69
C TYR A 306 -21.30 -16.12 1.91
N THR A 307 -21.90 -16.64 0.86
CA THR A 307 -22.95 -15.95 0.11
C THR A 307 -24.14 -16.85 -0.17
N SER A 308 -25.34 -16.30 -0.02
CA SER A 308 -26.59 -16.92 -0.45
C SER A 308 -26.81 -16.84 -1.96
N GLY A 309 -25.95 -16.12 -2.67
CA GLY A 309 -26.12 -15.73 -4.08
C GLY A 309 -26.95 -14.46 -4.27
N ASN A 310 -27.42 -13.83 -3.17
CA ASN A 310 -28.13 -12.55 -3.15
C ASN A 310 -27.40 -11.58 -2.19
N THR A 311 -26.62 -10.66 -2.75
CA THR A 311 -25.78 -9.73 -1.98
C THR A 311 -26.59 -8.79 -1.05
N GLU A 312 -27.83 -8.45 -1.43
CA GLU A 312 -28.69 -7.62 -0.58
C GLU A 312 -29.19 -8.43 0.63
N LEU A 313 -29.50 -9.70 0.46
CA LEU A 313 -29.85 -10.60 1.55
C LEU A 313 -28.64 -10.84 2.47
N ASP A 314 -27.47 -11.07 1.89
CA ASP A 314 -26.24 -11.34 2.67
C ASP A 314 -25.89 -10.13 3.56
N ALA A 315 -26.08 -8.90 3.06
CA ALA A 315 -25.88 -7.68 3.86
C ALA A 315 -26.88 -7.56 5.03
N LEU A 316 -28.16 -7.88 4.80
CA LEU A 316 -29.18 -7.87 5.85
C LEU A 316 -28.94 -8.95 6.93
N VAL A 317 -28.49 -10.13 6.50
CA VAL A 317 -28.12 -11.22 7.41
C VAL A 317 -26.91 -10.83 8.25
N ALA A 318 -25.88 -10.20 7.64
CA ALA A 318 -24.72 -9.75 8.35
C ALA A 318 -25.06 -8.68 9.41
N GLU A 319 -25.92 -7.71 9.08
CA GLU A 319 -26.38 -6.68 10.02
C GLU A 319 -27.03 -7.28 11.28
N VAL A 320 -27.76 -8.39 11.14
CA VAL A 320 -28.38 -9.11 12.27
C VAL A 320 -27.36 -9.98 13.02
N LEU A 321 -26.46 -10.65 12.31
CA LEU A 321 -25.50 -11.57 12.93
C LEU A 321 -24.35 -10.87 13.64
N GLU A 322 -23.92 -9.70 13.19
CA GLU A 322 -22.83 -8.97 13.81
C GLU A 322 -23.02 -8.75 15.33
N PRO A 323 -24.14 -8.16 15.81
CA PRO A 323 -24.38 -8.05 17.26
C PRO A 323 -24.60 -9.40 17.93
N ILE A 324 -25.25 -10.36 17.28
CA ILE A 324 -25.46 -11.69 17.86
C ILE A 324 -24.13 -12.40 18.12
N CYS A 325 -23.19 -12.32 17.18
CA CYS A 325 -21.86 -12.92 17.34
C CYS A 325 -21.02 -12.20 18.40
N ALA A 326 -21.14 -10.88 18.50
CA ALA A 326 -20.42 -10.11 19.51
C ALA A 326 -20.90 -10.35 20.94
N GLU A 327 -22.18 -10.71 21.13
CA GLU A 327 -22.81 -10.90 22.45
C GLU A 327 -22.81 -12.36 22.94
N ASN A 328 -22.48 -13.34 22.09
CA ASN A 328 -22.55 -14.76 22.40
C ASN A 328 -21.22 -15.47 22.14
N GLU A 329 -20.79 -16.33 23.07
CA GLU A 329 -19.50 -17.00 23.01
C GLU A 329 -19.52 -18.30 22.20
N THR A 330 -20.66 -19.01 22.19
CA THR A 330 -20.76 -20.29 21.50
C THR A 330 -21.64 -20.21 20.26
N ARG A 331 -21.33 -21.02 19.26
CA ARG A 331 -22.13 -21.11 18.04
C ARG A 331 -23.57 -21.55 18.31
N GLU A 332 -23.81 -22.36 19.35
CA GLU A 332 -25.16 -22.80 19.77
C GLU A 332 -25.93 -21.64 20.37
N ASP A 333 -25.29 -20.79 21.22
CA ASP A 333 -25.94 -19.60 21.79
C ASP A 333 -26.25 -18.58 20.66
N MET A 334 -25.36 -18.41 19.69
CA MET A 334 -25.60 -17.58 18.49
C MET A 334 -26.81 -18.09 17.68
N LEU A 335 -26.93 -19.42 17.48
CA LEU A 335 -28.05 -20.00 16.77
C LEU A 335 -29.37 -19.79 17.53
N TYR A 336 -29.35 -19.92 18.87
CA TYR A 336 -30.53 -19.66 19.70
C TYR A 336 -30.92 -18.17 19.66
N ALA A 337 -29.96 -17.26 19.72
CA ALA A 337 -30.22 -15.84 19.59
C ALA A 337 -30.80 -15.48 18.21
N ALA A 338 -30.25 -16.06 17.13
CA ALA A 338 -30.77 -15.91 15.76
C ALA A 338 -32.19 -16.46 15.61
N TYR A 339 -32.51 -17.60 16.28
CA TYR A 339 -33.85 -18.15 16.32
C TYR A 339 -34.83 -17.21 17.07
N CYS A 340 -34.43 -16.70 18.23
CA CYS A 340 -35.20 -15.72 18.97
C CYS A 340 -35.46 -14.45 18.16
N TYR A 341 -34.44 -13.93 17.46
CA TYR A 341 -34.58 -12.79 16.56
C TYR A 341 -35.65 -13.07 15.48
N ALA A 342 -35.53 -14.19 14.75
CA ALA A 342 -36.50 -14.56 13.74
C ALA A 342 -37.92 -14.74 14.28
N ARG A 343 -38.05 -15.22 15.50
CA ARG A 343 -39.36 -15.41 16.18
C ARG A 343 -40.01 -14.09 16.60
N ASP A 344 -39.22 -13.15 17.16
CA ASP A 344 -39.74 -12.03 17.93
C ASP A 344 -39.76 -10.68 17.15
N GLU A 345 -38.91 -10.50 16.13
CA GLU A 345 -38.72 -9.21 15.46
C GLU A 345 -39.67 -8.94 14.28
N PHE A 346 -40.42 -9.92 13.83
CA PHE A 346 -41.25 -9.82 12.65
C PHE A 346 -42.76 -9.88 12.95
N GLU A 347 -43.55 -9.30 12.03
CA GLU A 347 -45.02 -9.35 12.09
C GLU A 347 -45.56 -10.40 11.11
N TYR A 348 -46.54 -11.19 11.56
CA TYR A 348 -47.22 -12.17 10.70
C TYR A 348 -48.12 -11.48 9.67
N LEU A 349 -47.86 -11.78 8.38
CA LEU A 349 -48.67 -11.34 7.26
C LEU A 349 -48.94 -12.49 6.31
N ARG A 350 -50.21 -12.84 6.15
CA ARG A 350 -50.61 -13.93 5.24
C ARG A 350 -50.21 -13.60 3.78
N ARG A 351 -49.46 -14.54 3.17
CA ARG A 351 -48.89 -14.38 1.81
C ARG A 351 -49.05 -15.68 1.02
N ASN A 352 -48.20 -15.88 0.03
CA ASN A 352 -48.14 -17.04 -0.84
C ASN A 352 -47.84 -18.32 -0.06
N TYR A 353 -48.31 -19.43 -0.60
CA TYR A 353 -48.04 -20.77 -0.09
C TYR A 353 -47.26 -21.56 -1.13
N TYR A 354 -46.42 -22.44 -0.65
CA TYR A 354 -45.64 -23.33 -1.49
C TYR A 354 -46.23 -24.75 -1.47
N ASN A 355 -46.02 -25.48 -2.56
CA ASN A 355 -46.35 -26.89 -2.58
C ASN A 355 -45.41 -27.66 -1.66
N ILE A 356 -45.92 -28.78 -1.11
CA ILE A 356 -45.11 -29.68 -0.31
C ILE A 356 -43.88 -30.11 -1.08
N GLY A 357 -42.68 -30.03 -0.48
CA GLY A 357 -41.41 -30.37 -1.09
C GLY A 357 -40.87 -29.33 -2.07
N ALA A 358 -41.48 -28.13 -2.19
CA ALA A 358 -40.93 -27.04 -2.97
C ALA A 358 -39.56 -26.61 -2.43
N THR A 359 -38.65 -26.30 -3.34
CA THR A 359 -37.26 -25.82 -3.05
C THR A 359 -37.00 -24.51 -3.78
N GLY A 360 -35.88 -23.82 -3.42
CA GLY A 360 -35.40 -22.61 -4.11
C GLY A 360 -36.15 -21.32 -3.74
N TRP A 361 -37.05 -21.34 -2.77
CA TRP A 361 -37.85 -20.19 -2.36
C TRP A 361 -37.24 -19.42 -1.18
N ALA A 362 -36.35 -20.06 -0.41
CA ALA A 362 -35.90 -19.56 0.89
C ALA A 362 -35.19 -18.19 0.77
N ALA A 363 -34.28 -17.99 -0.18
CA ALA A 363 -33.55 -16.74 -0.31
C ALA A 363 -34.46 -15.54 -0.61
N ASP A 364 -35.44 -15.71 -1.53
CA ASP A 364 -36.38 -14.65 -1.89
C ASP A 364 -37.33 -14.29 -0.74
N GLU A 365 -37.79 -15.32 0.00
CA GLU A 365 -38.70 -15.10 1.14
C GLU A 365 -37.93 -14.57 2.36
N ALA A 366 -36.67 -14.93 2.56
CA ALA A 366 -35.80 -14.32 3.57
C ALA A 366 -35.57 -12.84 3.25
N TYR A 367 -35.17 -12.50 2.02
CA TYR A 367 -35.01 -11.11 1.60
C TYR A 367 -36.29 -10.30 1.81
N THR A 368 -37.44 -10.86 1.45
CA THR A 368 -38.73 -10.23 1.68
C THR A 368 -38.99 -9.98 3.17
N MET A 369 -38.67 -10.95 4.05
CA MET A 369 -38.88 -10.83 5.50
C MET A 369 -38.02 -9.72 6.10
N PHE A 370 -36.71 -9.74 5.82
CA PHE A 370 -35.79 -8.73 6.34
C PHE A 370 -36.09 -7.33 5.81
N SER A 371 -36.43 -7.20 4.51
CA SER A 371 -36.67 -5.88 3.90
C SER A 371 -38.02 -5.27 4.29
N THR A 372 -39.04 -6.09 4.59
CA THR A 372 -40.40 -5.59 4.88
C THR A 372 -40.84 -5.72 6.36
N GLY A 373 -40.15 -6.54 7.12
CA GLY A 373 -40.51 -6.87 8.52
C GLY A 373 -41.76 -7.74 8.65
N ARG A 374 -42.31 -8.29 7.56
CA ARG A 374 -43.59 -8.98 7.54
C ARG A 374 -43.62 -10.19 6.64
N GLY A 375 -44.20 -11.29 7.11
CA GLY A 375 -44.34 -12.49 6.28
C GLY A 375 -45.18 -13.57 6.94
N ASN A 376 -45.39 -14.68 6.23
CA ASN A 376 -46.07 -15.87 6.74
C ASN A 376 -45.05 -16.90 7.25
N CYS A 377 -45.51 -18.11 7.60
CA CYS A 377 -44.65 -19.19 8.07
C CYS A 377 -43.42 -19.47 7.20
N TYR A 378 -43.54 -19.35 5.88
CA TYR A 378 -42.39 -19.53 4.94
C TYR A 378 -41.36 -18.41 5.07
N ASN A 379 -41.80 -17.18 5.28
CA ASN A 379 -40.88 -16.04 5.49
C ASN A 379 -40.15 -16.14 6.82
N TYR A 380 -40.86 -16.58 7.90
CA TYR A 380 -40.25 -16.86 9.21
C TYR A 380 -39.18 -17.95 9.10
N ALA A 381 -39.54 -19.08 8.46
CA ALA A 381 -38.63 -20.18 8.22
C ALA A 381 -37.42 -19.71 7.39
N ALA A 382 -37.66 -18.92 6.32
CA ALA A 382 -36.61 -18.40 5.45
C ALA A 382 -35.64 -17.44 6.17
N ALA A 383 -36.16 -16.55 7.01
CA ALA A 383 -35.34 -15.65 7.81
C ALA A 383 -34.41 -16.43 8.76
N PHE A 384 -34.96 -17.39 9.52
CA PHE A 384 -34.13 -18.23 10.37
C PHE A 384 -33.14 -19.10 9.57
N TRP A 385 -33.58 -19.68 8.46
CA TRP A 385 -32.71 -20.41 7.54
C TRP A 385 -31.50 -19.56 7.09
N ALA A 386 -31.72 -18.31 6.71
CA ALA A 386 -30.64 -17.43 6.26
C ALA A 386 -29.65 -17.11 7.40
N LEU A 387 -30.16 -16.83 8.62
CA LEU A 387 -29.32 -16.61 9.78
C LEU A 387 -28.54 -17.87 10.18
N ALA A 388 -29.20 -19.03 10.22
CA ALA A 388 -28.54 -20.30 10.54
C ALA A 388 -27.42 -20.64 9.53
N ARG A 389 -27.66 -20.41 8.24
CA ARG A 389 -26.62 -20.60 7.20
C ARG A 389 -25.49 -19.58 7.33
N GLY A 390 -25.80 -18.34 7.67
CA GLY A 390 -24.79 -17.32 7.99
C GLY A 390 -23.91 -17.71 9.17
N LEU A 391 -24.41 -18.48 10.12
CA LEU A 391 -23.67 -19.08 11.24
C LEU A 391 -22.97 -20.41 10.87
N GLY A 392 -23.09 -20.89 9.62
CA GLY A 392 -22.42 -22.11 9.13
C GLY A 392 -23.18 -23.40 9.40
N TYR A 393 -24.47 -23.35 9.73
CA TYR A 393 -25.26 -24.56 9.86
C TYR A 393 -25.77 -25.04 8.50
N ASP A 394 -25.78 -26.35 8.29
CA ASP A 394 -26.44 -26.97 7.13
C ASP A 394 -27.95 -26.95 7.34
N ALA A 395 -28.52 -25.74 7.23
CA ALA A 395 -29.93 -25.49 7.43
C ALA A 395 -30.72 -25.67 6.13
N ILE A 396 -31.84 -26.37 6.20
CA ILE A 396 -32.75 -26.65 5.09
C ILE A 396 -34.09 -26.00 5.39
N ALA A 397 -34.53 -25.06 4.54
CA ALA A 397 -35.90 -24.53 4.62
C ALA A 397 -36.87 -25.51 3.98
N VAL A 398 -37.84 -25.96 4.74
CA VAL A 398 -38.81 -27.00 4.37
C VAL A 398 -40.17 -26.39 4.05
N ALA A 399 -40.74 -26.76 2.93
CA ALA A 399 -42.15 -26.55 2.63
C ALA A 399 -42.92 -27.86 2.82
N GLY A 400 -43.82 -27.91 3.80
CA GLY A 400 -44.57 -29.10 4.11
C GLY A 400 -45.96 -28.77 4.68
N THR A 401 -46.48 -29.63 5.53
CA THR A 401 -47.74 -29.39 6.30
C THR A 401 -47.54 -29.65 7.79
N LEU A 402 -48.31 -28.96 8.59
CA LEU A 402 -48.33 -29.10 10.04
C LEU A 402 -49.75 -29.44 10.54
N GLY A 403 -49.82 -30.20 11.62
CA GLY A 403 -51.04 -30.55 12.31
C GLY A 403 -51.85 -31.65 11.62
N TRP A 404 -52.95 -32.03 12.26
CA TRP A 404 -53.84 -33.12 11.80
C TRP A 404 -54.67 -32.72 10.58
N ASP A 405 -54.83 -31.42 10.34
CA ASP A 405 -55.58 -30.88 9.19
C ASP A 405 -54.69 -30.67 7.98
N TYR A 406 -53.37 -31.00 8.06
CA TYR A 406 -52.39 -30.88 7.00
C TYR A 406 -52.32 -29.46 6.43
N GLU A 407 -52.28 -28.44 7.29
CA GLU A 407 -52.14 -27.05 6.87
C GLU A 407 -50.75 -26.80 6.28
N SER A 408 -50.69 -26.11 5.14
CA SER A 408 -49.44 -25.76 4.49
C SER A 408 -48.57 -24.91 5.42
N HIS A 409 -47.34 -25.34 5.65
CA HIS A 409 -46.44 -24.74 6.62
C HIS A 409 -44.97 -24.78 6.19
N GLY A 410 -44.18 -23.85 6.71
CA GLY A 410 -42.73 -23.76 6.46
C GLY A 410 -41.97 -23.76 7.78
N TRP A 411 -40.86 -24.51 7.83
CA TRP A 411 -39.94 -24.59 8.98
C TRP A 411 -38.52 -24.81 8.52
N VAL A 412 -37.57 -24.95 9.46
CA VAL A 412 -36.15 -25.23 9.17
C VAL A 412 -35.76 -26.55 9.83
N ASP A 413 -35.03 -27.37 9.07
CA ASP A 413 -34.32 -28.52 9.61
C ASP A 413 -32.82 -28.26 9.58
N ILE A 414 -32.12 -28.64 10.66
CA ILE A 414 -30.67 -28.67 10.75
C ILE A 414 -30.24 -30.07 11.17
N TYR A 415 -29.18 -30.59 10.56
CA TYR A 415 -28.58 -31.84 10.95
C TYR A 415 -27.42 -31.57 11.92
N ASP A 416 -27.39 -32.27 13.05
CA ASP A 416 -26.31 -32.22 14.00
C ASP A 416 -25.09 -33.01 13.48
N GLU A 417 -23.97 -32.96 14.22
CA GLU A 417 -22.71 -33.65 13.86
C GLU A 417 -22.85 -35.17 13.78
N ASP A 418 -23.82 -35.74 14.46
CA ASP A 418 -24.17 -37.19 14.44
C ASP A 418 -25.14 -37.53 13.29
N GLY A 419 -25.55 -36.52 12.51
CA GLY A 419 -26.52 -36.68 11.41
C GLY A 419 -27.96 -36.79 11.87
N ASN A 420 -28.28 -36.43 13.12
CA ASN A 420 -29.67 -36.39 13.61
C ASN A 420 -30.33 -35.10 13.12
N ARG A 421 -31.56 -35.24 12.65
CA ARG A 421 -32.36 -34.11 12.23
C ARG A 421 -33.01 -33.42 13.42
N LEU A 422 -32.78 -32.12 13.54
CA LEU A 422 -33.43 -31.22 14.48
C LEU A 422 -34.33 -30.24 13.73
N THR A 423 -35.54 -30.04 14.18
CA THR A 423 -36.56 -29.19 13.56
C THR A 423 -36.71 -27.90 14.37
N TYR A 424 -36.77 -26.78 13.66
CA TYR A 424 -36.88 -25.42 14.21
C TYR A 424 -38.07 -24.71 13.59
N ASP A 425 -39.01 -24.20 14.43
CA ASP A 425 -40.22 -23.55 13.96
C ASP A 425 -40.52 -22.28 14.78
N CYS A 426 -39.85 -21.18 14.39
CA CYS A 426 -40.00 -19.91 15.07
C CYS A 426 -41.39 -19.27 14.89
N GLU A 427 -42.10 -19.53 13.79
CA GLU A 427 -43.43 -18.98 13.56
C GLU A 427 -44.48 -19.67 14.46
N THR A 428 -44.49 -20.99 14.55
CA THR A 428 -45.41 -21.71 15.41
C THR A 428 -45.20 -21.34 16.88
N GLU A 429 -43.93 -21.23 17.32
CA GLU A 429 -43.63 -20.77 18.68
C GLU A 429 -44.11 -19.32 18.91
N MET A 430 -43.87 -18.41 17.95
CA MET A 430 -44.40 -17.05 18.03
C MET A 430 -45.92 -17.03 18.17
N ALA A 431 -46.62 -17.82 17.37
CA ALA A 431 -48.09 -17.91 17.43
C ALA A 431 -48.57 -18.34 18.80
N TYR A 432 -47.98 -19.38 19.41
CA TYR A 432 -48.32 -19.82 20.77
C TYR A 432 -48.02 -18.75 21.82
N ARG A 433 -46.86 -18.09 21.73
CA ARG A 433 -46.49 -17.00 22.65
C ARG A 433 -47.48 -15.82 22.58
N ARG A 434 -47.91 -15.48 21.39
CA ARG A 434 -48.93 -14.44 21.16
C ARG A 434 -50.25 -14.78 21.82
N ASP A 435 -50.61 -16.06 21.84
CA ASP A 435 -51.83 -16.56 22.47
C ASP A 435 -51.66 -16.81 23.99
N GLY A 436 -50.50 -16.48 24.57
CA GLY A 436 -50.19 -16.59 25.98
C GLY A 436 -49.65 -17.96 26.43
N GLU A 437 -49.33 -18.85 25.51
CA GLU A 437 -48.78 -20.17 25.74
C GLU A 437 -47.24 -20.19 25.64
N TYR A 438 -46.54 -19.79 26.71
CA TYR A 438 -45.09 -19.67 26.75
C TYR A 438 -44.32 -20.99 26.98
N GLY A 439 -44.98 -22.11 27.15
CA GLY A 439 -44.36 -23.41 27.43
C GLY A 439 -44.14 -24.29 26.18
N LYS A 440 -44.32 -23.73 24.99
CA LYS A 440 -44.12 -24.44 23.72
C LYS A 440 -42.77 -24.01 23.14
N ASP A 441 -41.75 -24.85 23.33
CA ASP A 441 -40.43 -24.65 22.79
C ASP A 441 -40.29 -25.39 21.46
N MET A 442 -40.05 -24.65 20.38
CA MET A 442 -39.92 -25.18 19.02
C MET A 442 -38.47 -25.05 18.49
N PHE A 443 -37.53 -24.80 19.39
CA PHE A 443 -36.11 -24.78 19.07
C PHE A 443 -35.50 -26.17 19.17
N ALA A 444 -34.74 -26.61 18.21
CA ALA A 444 -33.98 -27.86 18.17
C ALA A 444 -34.81 -29.12 18.51
N MET A 445 -36.03 -29.19 17.99
CA MET A 445 -36.91 -30.33 18.25
C MET A 445 -36.36 -31.59 17.59
N PRO A 446 -36.06 -32.66 18.35
CA PRO A 446 -35.65 -33.90 17.73
C PRO A 446 -36.80 -34.50 16.89
N TRP A 447 -36.47 -35.26 15.85
CA TRP A 447 -37.44 -35.76 14.85
C TRP A 447 -38.66 -36.46 15.48
N TRP A 448 -38.47 -37.22 16.56
CA TRP A 448 -39.56 -37.96 17.23
C TRP A 448 -40.53 -37.03 17.97
N PHE A 449 -40.03 -35.85 18.42
CA PHE A 449 -40.87 -34.82 19.04
C PHE A 449 -41.62 -34.04 17.97
N ALA A 450 -40.96 -33.64 16.92
CA ALA A 450 -41.56 -32.97 15.76
C ALA A 450 -42.64 -33.85 15.10
N ALA A 451 -42.40 -35.16 14.99
CA ALA A 451 -43.41 -36.12 14.50
C ALA A 451 -44.69 -36.13 15.38
N GLY A 452 -44.60 -35.88 16.66
CA GLY A 452 -45.75 -35.75 17.57
C GLY A 452 -46.62 -34.51 17.26
N TRP A 453 -46.07 -33.48 16.64
CA TRP A 453 -46.76 -32.29 16.12
C TRP A 453 -47.28 -32.48 14.70
N ASN A 454 -47.02 -33.62 14.08
CA ASN A 454 -47.44 -33.99 12.73
C ASN A 454 -46.86 -33.07 11.64
N TYR A 455 -45.50 -32.81 11.68
CA TYR A 455 -44.75 -32.21 10.59
C TYR A 455 -44.65 -33.25 9.46
N TYR A 456 -45.22 -32.93 8.31
CA TYR A 456 -45.25 -33.83 7.15
C TYR A 456 -44.51 -33.23 5.95
N TYR A 457 -43.56 -33.98 5.40
CA TYR A 457 -42.62 -33.52 4.39
C TYR A 457 -43.04 -33.79 2.95
N GLY A 458 -44.12 -34.55 2.73
CA GLY A 458 -44.46 -35.08 1.41
C GLY A 458 -43.47 -36.17 0.97
N VAL A 459 -43.82 -37.36 0.88
CA VAL A 459 -43.01 -38.48 0.35
C VAL A 459 -43.24 -38.60 -1.13
#